data_2ff6f123e13b8a07158e493930fdb4db
#
_entry.id   2ff6f123e13b8a07158e493930fdb4db
#
_cell.length_a   1.000
_cell.length_b   1.000
_cell.length_c   1.000
_cell.angle_alpha   90.00
_cell.angle_beta   90.00
_cell.angle_gamma   90.00
#
_symmetry.space_group_name_H-M   'P 1'
#
loop_
_entity.id
_entity.type
_entity.pdbx_description
1 polymer ?
#
loop_
_entity_poly.entity_id
_entity_poly.type
_entity_poly.pdbx_seq_one_letter_code
_entity_poly.pdbx_strand_id
1 'polypeptide(L)'
;MSLDRIYEKNYKYLYTKINKEYDTQKLISEKNRIESSLKTQRAVISSLLFIAVIIISFVGYRYYHLQKVYKNRFNEIIADKNSNLTTDILQTKAIEIKPKSSETDFSIKPKNFFDVEYYNKITGLNPLFVESILNQLHVFEKETKYLDNQISQKLLSENLGTNSTYLSKIINVYKGKSFNHYINDLRIDYIIEFMKNDAKYLNIDVKELSTMAGFTNAISFSDNFQRKYQIKPSYFIKMMKENMRNNSQSDD
;
A
#
# COMPACT_ATOMS: atom_id res chain seq x y z
N MET A 1 -73.21 20.85 71.13
CA MET A 1 -72.24 20.31 70.13
C MET A 1 -70.92 20.20 70.81
N SER A 2 -70.44 19.02 71.20
CA SER A 2 -69.30 18.87 72.12
C SER A 2 -67.98 19.31 71.46
N LEU A 3 -67.14 19.96 72.24
CA LEU A 3 -65.78 20.41 71.82
C LEU A 3 -64.96 19.29 71.18
N ASP A 4 -65.11 18.09 71.63
CA ASP A 4 -64.38 16.86 71.14
C ASP A 4 -64.68 16.57 69.69
N ARG A 5 -65.93 16.76 69.21
CA ARG A 5 -66.25 16.56 67.76
C ARG A 5 -65.59 17.60 66.88
N ILE A 6 -65.34 18.82 67.34
CA ILE A 6 -64.68 19.85 66.54
C ILE A 6 -63.18 19.57 66.50
N TYR A 7 -62.58 19.09 67.56
CA TYR A 7 -61.17 18.66 67.63
C TYR A 7 -60.93 17.47 66.69
N GLU A 8 -61.77 16.47 66.76
CA GLU A 8 -61.65 15.26 65.89
C GLU A 8 -61.79 15.57 64.40
N LYS A 9 -62.69 16.46 64.06
CA LYS A 9 -62.89 16.92 62.68
C LYS A 9 -61.69 17.73 62.18
N ASN A 10 -61.14 18.61 62.95
CA ASN A 10 -59.97 19.39 62.62
C ASN A 10 -58.71 18.53 62.51
N TYR A 11 -58.53 17.57 63.42
CA TYR A 11 -57.41 16.59 63.37
C TYR A 11 -57.47 15.73 62.10
N LYS A 12 -58.64 15.17 61.75
CA LYS A 12 -58.80 14.40 60.56
C LYS A 12 -58.59 15.27 59.29
N TYR A 13 -59.04 16.47 59.24
CA TYR A 13 -58.79 17.42 58.16
C TYR A 13 -57.30 17.71 58.00
N LEU A 14 -56.61 18.03 59.10
CA LEU A 14 -55.19 18.37 59.11
C LEU A 14 -54.35 17.12 58.66
N TYR A 15 -54.68 15.96 59.17
CA TYR A 15 -54.06 14.71 58.80
C TYR A 15 -54.22 14.38 57.32
N THR A 16 -55.39 14.51 56.79
CA THR A 16 -55.62 14.28 55.35
C THR A 16 -54.90 15.29 54.46
N LYS A 17 -54.80 16.54 54.88
CA LYS A 17 -54.06 17.60 54.18
C LYS A 17 -52.57 17.34 54.15
N ILE A 18 -52.01 16.93 55.29
CA ILE A 18 -50.57 16.62 55.42
C ILE A 18 -50.23 15.38 54.54
N ASN A 19 -51.03 14.32 54.59
CA ASN A 19 -50.79 13.17 53.77
C ASN A 19 -50.90 13.46 52.25
N LYS A 20 -51.88 14.26 51.86
CA LYS A 20 -52.03 14.69 50.48
C LYS A 20 -50.82 15.53 49.98
N GLU A 21 -50.31 16.39 50.85
CA GLU A 21 -49.11 17.19 50.56
C GLU A 21 -47.84 16.34 50.48
N TYR A 22 -47.67 15.35 51.36
CA TYR A 22 -46.60 14.37 51.34
C TYR A 22 -46.63 13.54 50.05
N ASP A 23 -47.79 12.99 49.66
CA ASP A 23 -47.95 12.21 48.44
C ASP A 23 -47.65 13.06 47.20
N THR A 24 -48.08 14.31 47.15
CA THR A 24 -47.75 15.22 46.04
C THR A 24 -46.25 15.53 45.95
N GLN A 25 -45.59 15.78 47.06
CA GLN A 25 -44.14 16.00 47.10
C GLN A 25 -43.37 14.75 46.63
N LYS A 26 -43.81 13.55 47.06
CA LYS A 26 -43.24 12.29 46.62
C LYS A 26 -43.38 12.10 45.11
N LEU A 27 -44.56 12.32 44.53
CA LEU A 27 -44.81 12.23 43.11
C LEU A 27 -43.97 13.23 42.29
N ILE A 28 -43.81 14.47 42.79
CA ILE A 28 -42.96 15.48 42.14
C ILE A 28 -41.49 15.02 42.15
N SER A 29 -41.01 14.47 43.25
CA SER A 29 -39.63 13.99 43.35
C SER A 29 -39.36 12.80 42.41
N GLU A 30 -40.29 11.84 42.31
CA GLU A 30 -40.20 10.72 41.37
C GLU A 30 -40.23 11.19 39.91
N LYS A 31 -41.13 12.11 39.56
CA LYS A 31 -41.18 12.73 38.24
C LYS A 31 -39.84 13.39 37.88
N ASN A 32 -39.30 14.20 38.76
CA ASN A 32 -38.03 14.89 38.53
C ASN A 32 -36.86 13.91 38.37
N ARG A 33 -36.87 12.83 39.13
CA ARG A 33 -35.88 11.73 38.99
C ARG A 33 -35.97 11.04 37.66
N ILE A 34 -37.19 10.72 37.19
CA ILE A 34 -37.40 10.10 35.87
C ILE A 34 -36.98 11.04 34.73
N GLU A 35 -37.37 12.35 34.82
CA GLU A 35 -37.00 13.32 33.82
C GLU A 35 -35.48 13.54 33.74
N SER A 36 -34.78 13.57 34.88
CA SER A 36 -33.32 13.69 34.89
C SER A 36 -32.65 12.44 34.26
N SER A 37 -33.14 11.24 34.56
CA SER A 37 -32.61 9.99 33.96
C SER A 37 -32.83 9.94 32.45
N LEU A 38 -33.99 10.37 31.96
CA LEU A 38 -34.29 10.46 30.53
C LEU A 38 -33.40 11.50 29.82
N LYS A 39 -33.11 12.65 30.46
CA LYS A 39 -32.19 13.65 29.91
C LYS A 39 -30.77 13.09 29.78
N THR A 40 -30.27 12.40 30.80
CA THR A 40 -28.94 11.75 30.74
C THR A 40 -28.88 10.65 29.69
N GLN A 41 -29.90 9.78 29.58
CA GLN A 41 -29.97 8.74 28.56
C GLN A 41 -29.95 9.35 27.15
N ARG A 42 -30.76 10.40 26.90
CA ARG A 42 -30.75 11.10 25.60
C ARG A 42 -29.40 11.73 25.28
N ALA A 43 -28.74 12.34 26.27
CA ALA A 43 -27.39 12.89 26.08
C ALA A 43 -26.36 11.82 25.76
N VAL A 44 -26.40 10.66 26.41
CA VAL A 44 -25.52 9.52 26.11
C VAL A 44 -25.78 8.98 24.71
N ILE A 45 -27.04 8.77 24.33
CA ILE A 45 -27.39 8.27 22.98
C ILE A 45 -26.93 9.27 21.90
N SER A 46 -27.15 10.58 22.11
CA SER A 46 -26.72 11.60 21.15
C SER A 46 -25.18 11.67 21.02
N SER A 47 -24.45 11.50 22.11
CA SER A 47 -22.99 11.46 22.09
C SER A 47 -22.45 10.23 21.36
N LEU A 48 -23.06 9.06 21.56
CA LEU A 48 -22.69 7.83 20.83
C LEU A 48 -22.96 7.95 19.33
N LEU A 49 -24.09 8.54 18.93
CA LEU A 49 -24.39 8.80 17.53
C LEU A 49 -23.38 9.76 16.90
N PHE A 50 -23.00 10.80 17.61
CA PHE A 50 -22.00 11.76 17.14
C PHE A 50 -20.63 11.09 16.93
N ILE A 51 -20.20 10.26 17.88
CA ILE A 51 -18.95 9.46 17.75
C ILE A 51 -19.04 8.52 16.54
N ALA A 52 -20.17 7.86 16.34
CA ALA A 52 -20.37 6.96 15.18
C ALA A 52 -20.22 7.71 13.85
N VAL A 53 -20.78 8.92 13.74
CA VAL A 53 -20.65 9.77 12.54
C VAL A 53 -19.19 10.15 12.29
N ILE A 54 -18.43 10.49 13.33
CA ILE A 54 -16.99 10.80 13.22
C ILE A 54 -16.22 9.58 12.70
N ILE A 55 -16.49 8.38 13.25
CA ILE A 55 -15.82 7.15 12.82
C ILE A 55 -16.13 6.86 11.34
N ILE A 56 -17.40 6.94 10.93
CA ILE A 56 -17.81 6.71 9.54
C ILE A 56 -17.13 7.73 8.60
N SER A 57 -17.10 9.00 8.98
CA SER A 57 -16.44 10.07 8.21
C SER A 57 -14.94 9.81 8.07
N PHE A 58 -14.28 9.40 9.16
CA PHE A 58 -12.84 9.06 9.14
C PHE A 58 -12.54 7.86 8.25
N VAL A 59 -13.36 6.79 8.34
CA VAL A 59 -13.20 5.60 7.48
C VAL A 59 -13.43 5.98 6.02
N GLY A 60 -14.45 6.77 5.71
CA GLY A 60 -14.72 7.27 4.36
C GLY A 60 -13.56 8.11 3.80
N TYR A 61 -13.03 9.03 4.60
CA TYR A 61 -11.86 9.83 4.22
C TYR A 61 -10.62 8.96 3.96
N ARG A 62 -10.34 7.99 4.83
CA ARG A 62 -9.23 7.04 4.65
C ARG A 62 -9.38 6.22 3.38
N TYR A 63 -10.58 5.73 3.11
CA TYR A 63 -10.89 4.99 1.88
C TYR A 63 -10.67 5.84 0.62
N TYR A 64 -11.19 7.06 0.60
CA TYR A 64 -11.01 8.00 -0.51
C TYR A 64 -9.53 8.33 -0.76
N HIS A 65 -8.79 8.61 0.31
CA HIS A 65 -7.35 8.89 0.22
C HIS A 65 -6.57 7.72 -0.35
N LEU A 66 -6.84 6.49 0.10
CA LEU A 66 -6.20 5.28 -0.42
C LEU A 66 -6.49 5.07 -1.92
N GLN A 67 -7.72 5.28 -2.37
CA GLN A 67 -8.08 5.18 -3.78
C GLN A 67 -7.31 6.17 -4.64
N LYS A 68 -7.15 7.40 -4.17
CA LYS A 68 -6.36 8.43 -4.86
C LYS A 68 -4.88 8.05 -4.98
N VAL A 69 -4.28 7.56 -3.89
CA VAL A 69 -2.89 7.09 -3.89
C VAL A 69 -2.71 5.92 -4.86
N TYR A 70 -3.60 4.94 -4.82
CA TYR A 70 -3.53 3.77 -5.72
C TYR A 70 -3.69 4.15 -7.20
N LYS A 71 -4.58 5.08 -7.52
CA LYS A 71 -4.74 5.60 -8.88
C LYS A 71 -3.48 6.31 -9.38
N ASN A 72 -2.85 7.12 -8.53
CA ASN A 72 -1.60 7.80 -8.88
C ASN A 72 -0.48 6.78 -9.14
N ARG A 73 -0.32 5.77 -8.27
CA ARG A 73 0.65 4.69 -8.47
C ARG A 73 0.41 3.89 -9.75
N PHE A 74 -0.84 3.58 -10.06
CA PHE A 74 -1.19 2.94 -11.32
C PHE A 74 -0.75 3.79 -12.52
N ASN A 75 -1.04 5.09 -12.52
CA ASN A 75 -0.65 6.00 -13.60
C ASN A 75 0.87 6.08 -13.75
N GLU A 76 1.63 6.11 -12.66
CA GLU A 76 3.10 6.06 -12.68
C GLU A 76 3.61 4.79 -13.39
N ILE A 77 3.06 3.62 -13.06
CA ILE A 77 3.44 2.33 -13.65
C ILE A 77 3.16 2.31 -15.18
N ILE A 78 2.05 2.91 -15.60
CA ILE A 78 1.71 2.98 -17.03
C ILE A 78 2.57 4.00 -17.77
N ALA A 79 2.88 5.14 -17.14
CA ALA A 79 3.67 6.23 -17.74
C ALA A 79 5.17 5.89 -17.88
N ASP A 80 5.73 5.05 -16.99
CA ASP A 80 7.17 4.74 -16.92
C ASP A 80 7.70 4.09 -18.21
N LYS A 81 6.84 3.46 -19.02
CA LYS A 81 7.22 2.91 -20.32
C LYS A 81 7.56 3.99 -21.38
N ASN A 82 6.93 5.15 -21.30
CA ASN A 82 7.21 6.24 -22.27
C ASN A 82 8.56 6.92 -22.03
N SER A 83 9.08 6.85 -20.80
CA SER A 83 10.38 7.43 -20.43
C SER A 83 11.55 6.53 -20.82
N ASN A 84 11.42 5.21 -20.70
CA ASN A 84 12.52 4.28 -20.99
C ASN A 84 12.82 4.17 -22.49
N LEU A 85 11.82 4.26 -23.39
CA LEU A 85 12.05 4.32 -24.84
C LEU A 85 12.67 5.65 -25.28
N THR A 86 12.34 6.74 -24.61
CA THR A 86 12.86 8.07 -24.96
C THR A 86 14.28 8.28 -24.42
N THR A 87 14.60 7.67 -23.27
CA THR A 87 15.91 7.78 -22.64
C THR A 87 16.99 7.00 -23.40
N ASP A 88 16.68 5.81 -23.94
CA ASP A 88 17.61 5.04 -24.76
C ASP A 88 17.93 5.73 -26.11
N ILE A 89 16.97 6.48 -26.67
CA ILE A 89 17.17 7.24 -27.93
C ILE A 89 17.92 8.56 -27.69
N LEU A 90 17.76 9.17 -26.51
CA LEU A 90 18.42 10.45 -26.17
C LEU A 90 19.83 10.26 -25.61
N GLN A 91 20.16 9.13 -24.99
CA GLN A 91 21.52 8.84 -24.49
C GLN A 91 22.52 8.54 -25.62
N THR A 92 22.07 8.24 -26.84
CA THR A 92 22.95 8.07 -28.00
C THR A 92 23.36 9.40 -28.65
N LYS A 93 22.83 10.55 -28.20
CA LYS A 93 23.05 11.85 -28.84
C LYS A 93 23.72 12.96 -28.02
N ALA A 94 24.10 12.66 -26.75
CA ALA A 94 24.69 13.70 -25.89
C ALA A 94 26.01 13.23 -25.26
N ILE A 95 27.04 13.08 -26.13
CA ILE A 95 28.44 13.09 -25.69
C ILE A 95 29.04 14.42 -26.14
N GLU A 96 28.92 15.42 -25.29
CA GLU A 96 29.84 16.57 -25.16
C GLU A 96 29.49 17.31 -23.89
N ILE A 97 30.45 17.39 -22.92
CA ILE A 97 30.81 18.60 -22.19
C ILE A 97 31.62 18.30 -20.91
N LYS A 98 32.74 18.93 -20.88
CA LYS A 98 33.79 19.25 -19.92
C LYS A 98 33.57 19.14 -18.40
N PRO A 99 34.70 18.89 -17.68
CA PRO A 99 34.71 18.72 -16.23
C PRO A 99 34.85 20.05 -15.46
N LYS A 100 34.25 20.13 -14.28
CA LYS A 100 34.72 21.05 -13.21
C LYS A 100 34.53 20.46 -11.84
N SER A 101 35.55 20.66 -11.06
CA SER A 101 36.00 20.15 -9.78
C SER A 101 35.10 20.42 -8.57
N SER A 102 35.25 19.55 -7.59
CA SER A 102 35.36 19.72 -6.12
C SER A 102 34.13 19.50 -5.24
N GLU A 103 34.42 18.65 -4.23
CA GLU A 103 33.93 18.54 -2.85
C GLU A 103 32.74 17.63 -2.51
N THR A 104 33.10 16.61 -1.82
CA THR A 104 32.48 15.71 -0.84
C THR A 104 31.07 16.01 -0.37
N ASP A 105 30.14 15.11 -0.72
CA ASP A 105 29.01 14.73 0.13
C ASP A 105 28.62 13.27 -0.13
N PHE A 106 28.33 12.51 0.94
CA PHE A 106 28.25 11.05 0.98
C PHE A 106 26.89 10.47 0.50
N SER A 107 26.21 11.19 -0.41
CA SER A 107 24.94 10.72 -1.01
C SER A 107 24.97 10.71 -2.55
N ILE A 108 26.09 10.34 -3.16
CA ILE A 108 26.21 10.29 -4.62
C ILE A 108 25.79 8.90 -5.11
N LYS A 109 24.57 8.77 -5.61
CA LYS A 109 24.24 7.71 -6.56
C LYS A 109 25.10 7.96 -7.82
N PRO A 110 25.92 7.01 -8.27
CA PRO A 110 26.75 7.19 -9.45
C PRO A 110 25.85 7.46 -10.66
N LYS A 111 26.09 8.59 -11.31
CA LYS A 111 25.33 9.08 -12.47
C LYS A 111 25.64 8.35 -13.78
N ASN A 112 26.71 7.55 -13.82
CA ASN A 112 27.11 6.84 -15.03
C ASN A 112 27.45 5.38 -14.71
N PHE A 113 26.95 4.47 -15.52
CA PHE A 113 27.24 3.03 -15.51
C PHE A 113 28.76 2.68 -15.66
N PHE A 114 29.59 3.66 -15.97
CA PHE A 114 31.02 3.53 -16.25
C PHE A 114 31.96 4.05 -15.16
N ASP A 115 31.51 4.25 -13.93
CA ASP A 115 32.45 4.55 -12.84
C ASP A 115 33.04 3.23 -12.29
N VAL A 116 33.76 2.55 -13.18
CA VAL A 116 34.39 1.25 -12.95
C VAL A 116 35.31 1.30 -11.73
N GLU A 117 36.00 2.40 -11.51
CA GLU A 117 36.93 2.58 -10.39
C GLU A 117 36.23 2.63 -9.03
N TYR A 118 35.08 3.31 -8.97
CA TYR A 118 34.25 3.37 -7.76
C TYR A 118 33.69 1.97 -7.38
N TYR A 119 33.17 1.24 -8.36
CA TYR A 119 32.59 -0.08 -8.13
C TYR A 119 33.64 -1.14 -7.81
N ASN A 120 34.85 -1.04 -8.38
CA ASN A 120 35.99 -1.90 -8.04
C ASN A 120 36.41 -1.73 -6.60
N LYS A 121 36.48 -0.50 -6.10
CA LYS A 121 36.81 -0.20 -4.71
C LYS A 121 35.82 -0.82 -3.73
N ILE A 122 34.51 -0.85 -4.11
CA ILE A 122 33.44 -1.44 -3.27
C ILE A 122 33.42 -2.95 -3.37
N THR A 123 33.55 -3.52 -4.56
CA THR A 123 33.48 -4.98 -4.75
C THR A 123 34.76 -5.69 -4.37
N GLY A 124 35.92 -5.06 -4.53
CA GLY A 124 37.23 -5.69 -4.39
C GLY A 124 37.48 -6.84 -5.39
N LEU A 125 36.72 -6.86 -6.51
CA LEU A 125 36.79 -7.88 -7.56
C LEU A 125 37.49 -7.29 -8.80
N ASN A 126 38.06 -8.16 -9.62
CA ASN A 126 38.67 -7.76 -10.88
C ASN A 126 37.58 -7.13 -11.81
N PRO A 127 37.83 -5.93 -12.40
CA PRO A 127 36.86 -5.23 -13.25
C PRO A 127 36.38 -6.05 -14.44
N LEU A 128 37.28 -6.70 -15.15
CA LEU A 128 36.94 -7.52 -16.32
C LEU A 128 36.08 -8.72 -15.95
N PHE A 129 36.29 -9.28 -14.76
CA PHE A 129 35.44 -10.34 -14.22
C PHE A 129 34.05 -9.83 -13.92
N VAL A 130 33.93 -8.66 -13.27
CA VAL A 130 32.63 -8.04 -12.96
C VAL A 130 31.87 -7.72 -14.25
N GLU A 131 32.53 -7.13 -15.25
CA GLU A 131 31.95 -6.83 -16.56
C GLU A 131 31.44 -8.10 -17.26
N SER A 132 32.22 -9.17 -17.24
CA SER A 132 31.80 -10.46 -17.78
C SER A 132 30.52 -10.98 -17.12
N ILE A 133 30.44 -10.92 -15.78
CA ILE A 133 29.23 -11.34 -15.04
C ILE A 133 28.03 -10.44 -15.35
N LEU A 134 28.22 -9.13 -15.46
CA LEU A 134 27.15 -8.20 -15.81
C LEU A 134 26.61 -8.44 -17.21
N ASN A 135 27.48 -8.71 -18.19
CA ASN A 135 27.07 -9.05 -19.56
C ASN A 135 26.28 -10.38 -19.60
N GLN A 136 26.69 -11.37 -18.83
CA GLN A 136 25.97 -12.65 -18.72
C GLN A 136 24.61 -12.47 -17.99
N LEU A 137 24.54 -11.60 -16.96
CA LEU A 137 23.28 -11.21 -16.31
C LEU A 137 22.34 -10.51 -17.30
N HIS A 138 22.85 -9.65 -18.18
CA HIS A 138 22.04 -9.03 -19.21
C HIS A 138 21.44 -10.04 -20.19
N VAL A 139 22.22 -11.05 -20.61
CA VAL A 139 21.73 -12.16 -21.43
C VAL A 139 20.67 -12.95 -20.67
N PHE A 140 20.89 -13.28 -19.39
CA PHE A 140 19.93 -13.95 -18.53
C PHE A 140 18.60 -13.19 -18.41
N GLU A 141 18.66 -11.85 -18.25
CA GLU A 141 17.48 -10.96 -18.23
C GLU A 141 16.74 -11.02 -19.57
N LYS A 142 17.46 -10.88 -20.71
CA LYS A 142 16.90 -10.87 -22.06
C LYS A 142 16.24 -12.19 -22.45
N GLU A 143 16.80 -13.30 -22.00
CA GLU A 143 16.27 -14.65 -22.26
C GLU A 143 15.16 -15.04 -21.28
N THR A 144 14.75 -14.15 -20.40
CA THR A 144 13.68 -14.37 -19.39
C THR A 144 13.88 -15.60 -18.50
N LYS A 145 15.13 -16.05 -18.33
CA LYS A 145 15.47 -17.25 -17.53
C LYS A 145 15.09 -17.14 -16.06
N TYR A 146 14.83 -15.92 -15.59
CA TYR A 146 14.33 -15.66 -14.23
C TYR A 146 12.90 -16.16 -14.00
N LEU A 147 12.15 -16.52 -15.06
CA LEU A 147 10.79 -17.09 -14.94
C LEU A 147 10.81 -18.55 -14.47
N ASP A 148 11.95 -19.23 -14.59
CA ASP A 148 12.10 -20.56 -14.01
C ASP A 148 11.97 -20.50 -12.48
N ASN A 149 10.99 -21.22 -11.92
CA ASN A 149 10.74 -21.24 -10.47
C ASN A 149 11.83 -21.96 -9.68
N GLN A 150 12.71 -22.73 -10.32
CA GLN A 150 13.84 -23.41 -9.72
C GLN A 150 15.09 -22.53 -9.60
N ILE A 151 15.06 -21.32 -10.19
CA ILE A 151 16.23 -20.43 -10.15
C ILE A 151 16.59 -20.06 -8.71
N SER A 152 17.82 -20.28 -8.33
CA SER A 152 18.40 -19.94 -7.04
C SER A 152 19.71 -19.19 -7.24
N GLN A 153 20.14 -18.47 -6.22
CA GLN A 153 21.43 -17.77 -6.25
C GLN A 153 22.59 -18.72 -6.51
N LYS A 154 22.54 -19.94 -5.94
CA LYS A 154 23.54 -20.99 -6.16
C LYS A 154 23.56 -21.42 -7.61
N LEU A 155 22.40 -21.81 -8.15
CA LEU A 155 22.27 -22.27 -9.53
C LEU A 155 22.71 -21.20 -10.53
N LEU A 156 22.27 -19.96 -10.35
CA LEU A 156 22.68 -18.86 -11.24
C LEU A 156 24.17 -18.59 -11.15
N SER A 157 24.76 -18.60 -9.95
CA SER A 157 26.19 -18.38 -9.81
C SER A 157 27.03 -19.48 -10.50
N GLU A 158 26.62 -20.73 -10.40
CA GLU A 158 27.26 -21.85 -11.10
C GLU A 158 27.17 -21.67 -12.62
N ASN A 159 26.00 -21.31 -13.14
CA ASN A 159 25.78 -21.07 -14.58
C ASN A 159 26.62 -19.89 -15.12
N LEU A 160 26.89 -18.89 -14.29
CA LEU A 160 27.71 -17.73 -14.66
C LEU A 160 29.22 -17.94 -14.40
N GLY A 161 29.65 -19.15 -14.01
CA GLY A 161 31.06 -19.45 -13.71
C GLY A 161 31.62 -18.70 -12.50
N THR A 162 30.79 -18.46 -11.50
CA THR A 162 31.16 -17.75 -10.27
C THR A 162 30.60 -18.46 -9.03
N ASN A 163 30.70 -17.85 -7.86
CA ASN A 163 30.12 -18.34 -6.62
C ASN A 163 29.01 -17.41 -6.11
N SER A 164 28.19 -17.94 -5.21
CA SER A 164 27.04 -17.20 -4.65
C SER A 164 27.45 -15.90 -3.94
N THR A 165 28.61 -15.85 -3.29
CA THR A 165 29.13 -14.67 -2.59
C THR A 165 29.45 -13.55 -3.58
N TYR A 166 30.17 -13.84 -4.65
CA TYR A 166 30.52 -12.85 -5.67
C TYR A 166 29.29 -12.38 -6.44
N LEU A 167 28.41 -13.31 -6.84
CA LEU A 167 27.17 -12.96 -7.50
C LEU A 167 26.30 -12.04 -6.64
N SER A 168 26.14 -12.37 -5.34
CA SER A 168 25.41 -11.53 -4.39
C SER A 168 25.99 -10.12 -4.30
N LYS A 169 27.32 -10.03 -4.22
CA LYS A 169 28.04 -8.76 -4.10
C LYS A 169 27.84 -7.90 -5.36
N ILE A 170 27.95 -8.49 -6.54
CA ILE A 170 27.75 -7.81 -7.83
C ILE A 170 26.29 -7.31 -7.93
N ILE A 171 25.29 -8.18 -7.66
CA ILE A 171 23.88 -7.79 -7.71
C ILE A 171 23.57 -6.67 -6.70
N ASN A 172 24.08 -6.77 -5.46
CA ASN A 172 23.86 -5.74 -4.45
C ASN A 172 24.46 -4.39 -4.88
N VAL A 173 25.66 -4.38 -5.44
CA VAL A 173 26.36 -3.15 -5.83
C VAL A 173 25.75 -2.55 -7.11
N TYR A 174 25.53 -3.35 -8.16
CA TYR A 174 25.09 -2.82 -9.46
C TYR A 174 23.58 -2.72 -9.64
N LYS A 175 22.81 -3.58 -8.98
CA LYS A 175 21.34 -3.54 -9.02
C LYS A 175 20.73 -2.91 -7.76
N GLY A 176 21.53 -2.67 -6.71
CA GLY A 176 21.06 -2.07 -5.44
C GLY A 176 20.09 -2.96 -4.66
N LYS A 177 20.10 -4.29 -4.88
CA LYS A 177 19.09 -5.22 -4.38
C LYS A 177 19.72 -6.53 -3.94
N SER A 178 19.06 -7.25 -3.02
CA SER A 178 19.38 -8.67 -2.79
C SER A 178 18.99 -9.51 -4.00
N PHE A 179 19.60 -10.70 -4.15
CA PHE A 179 19.28 -11.64 -5.23
C PHE A 179 17.76 -11.91 -5.35
N ASN A 180 17.11 -12.21 -4.22
CA ASN A 180 15.67 -12.49 -4.22
C ASN A 180 14.83 -11.30 -4.69
N HIS A 181 15.17 -10.10 -4.27
CA HIS A 181 14.50 -8.88 -4.73
C HIS A 181 14.76 -8.62 -6.21
N TYR A 182 15.97 -8.84 -6.68
CA TYR A 182 16.33 -8.70 -8.09
C TYR A 182 15.50 -9.63 -8.98
N ILE A 183 15.49 -10.94 -8.69
CA ILE A 183 14.71 -11.93 -9.45
C ILE A 183 13.20 -11.62 -9.38
N ASN A 184 12.69 -11.35 -8.19
CA ASN A 184 11.25 -11.09 -8.05
C ASN A 184 10.82 -9.78 -8.72
N ASP A 185 11.66 -8.77 -8.75
CA ASP A 185 11.38 -7.52 -9.47
C ASP A 185 11.33 -7.73 -10.98
N LEU A 186 12.24 -8.54 -11.56
CA LEU A 186 12.20 -8.93 -12.98
C LEU A 186 10.92 -9.69 -13.33
N ARG A 187 10.52 -10.63 -12.48
CA ARG A 187 9.27 -11.40 -12.64
C ARG A 187 8.02 -10.52 -12.63
N ILE A 188 7.98 -9.54 -11.73
CA ILE A 188 6.86 -8.60 -11.64
C ILE A 188 6.82 -7.68 -12.86
N ASP A 189 7.97 -7.16 -13.31
CA ASP A 189 8.06 -6.31 -14.51
C ASP A 189 7.59 -7.05 -15.75
N TYR A 190 8.00 -8.31 -15.89
CA TYR A 190 7.56 -9.17 -16.99
C TYR A 190 6.03 -9.28 -17.05
N ILE A 191 5.37 -9.56 -15.92
CA ILE A 191 3.90 -9.70 -15.88
C ILE A 191 3.20 -8.38 -16.19
N ILE A 192 3.73 -7.25 -15.72
CA ILE A 192 3.16 -5.95 -16.06
C ILE A 192 3.26 -5.68 -17.56
N GLU A 193 4.43 -5.93 -18.13
CA GLU A 193 4.64 -5.75 -19.57
C GLU A 193 3.75 -6.69 -20.40
N PHE A 194 3.60 -7.93 -19.96
CA PHE A 194 2.74 -8.91 -20.54
C PHE A 194 1.26 -8.49 -20.55
N MET A 195 0.77 -7.97 -19.42
CA MET A 195 -0.60 -7.44 -19.30
C MET A 195 -0.83 -6.16 -20.13
N LYS A 196 0.20 -5.33 -20.32
CA LYS A 196 0.10 -4.11 -21.15
C LYS A 196 -0.05 -4.42 -22.63
N ASN A 197 0.55 -5.52 -23.10
CA ASN A 197 0.63 -5.86 -24.51
C ASN A 197 -0.61 -6.60 -25.05
N ASP A 198 -1.37 -7.30 -24.21
CA ASP A 198 -2.53 -8.07 -24.67
C ASP A 198 -3.64 -8.12 -23.60
N ALA A 199 -4.80 -7.57 -23.95
CA ALA A 199 -5.98 -7.47 -23.09
C ALA A 199 -6.51 -8.83 -22.59
N LYS A 200 -6.25 -9.94 -23.31
CA LYS A 200 -6.72 -11.27 -22.91
C LYS A 200 -6.18 -11.69 -21.55
N TYR A 201 -4.96 -11.24 -21.18
CA TYR A 201 -4.31 -11.57 -19.92
C TYR A 201 -4.91 -10.88 -18.71
N LEU A 202 -5.73 -9.87 -18.92
CA LEU A 202 -6.47 -9.21 -17.84
C LEU A 202 -7.60 -10.10 -17.27
N ASN A 203 -8.00 -11.15 -17.98
CA ASN A 203 -9.02 -12.09 -17.52
C ASN A 203 -8.44 -13.28 -16.74
N ILE A 204 -7.10 -13.40 -16.71
CA ILE A 204 -6.37 -14.40 -15.96
C ILE A 204 -6.43 -14.05 -14.46
N ASP A 205 -6.57 -15.04 -13.60
CA ASP A 205 -6.58 -14.82 -12.16
C ASP A 205 -5.17 -14.58 -11.60
N VAL A 206 -5.10 -14.07 -10.37
CA VAL A 206 -3.83 -13.73 -9.71
C VAL A 206 -2.96 -14.98 -9.47
N LYS A 207 -3.58 -16.14 -9.28
CA LYS A 207 -2.86 -17.41 -9.07
C LYS A 207 -2.18 -17.84 -10.36
N GLU A 208 -2.87 -17.79 -11.47
CA GLU A 208 -2.33 -18.15 -12.78
C GLU A 208 -1.22 -17.16 -13.20
N LEU A 209 -1.43 -15.84 -13.03
CA LEU A 209 -0.40 -14.84 -13.25
C LEU A 209 0.86 -15.08 -12.40
N SER A 210 0.68 -15.52 -11.15
CA SER A 210 1.81 -15.84 -10.27
C SER A 210 2.63 -17.01 -10.81
N THR A 211 1.97 -18.03 -11.36
CA THR A 211 2.63 -19.19 -11.98
C THR A 211 3.37 -18.79 -13.25
N MET A 212 2.75 -17.99 -14.12
CA MET A 212 3.37 -17.45 -15.34
C MET A 212 4.61 -16.60 -15.03
N ALA A 213 4.59 -15.87 -13.92
CA ALA A 213 5.72 -15.08 -13.44
C ALA A 213 6.83 -15.92 -12.79
N GLY A 214 6.67 -17.23 -12.67
CA GLY A 214 7.65 -18.12 -12.03
C GLY A 214 7.62 -18.08 -10.49
N PHE A 215 6.55 -17.59 -9.87
CA PHE A 215 6.39 -17.68 -8.41
C PHE A 215 5.80 -19.04 -8.01
N THR A 216 6.21 -19.54 -6.87
CA THR A 216 5.70 -20.82 -6.32
C THR A 216 4.29 -20.71 -5.76
N ASN A 217 3.83 -19.50 -5.41
CA ASN A 217 2.48 -19.27 -4.89
C ASN A 217 2.03 -17.81 -5.09
N ALA A 218 0.71 -17.60 -5.10
CA ALA A 218 0.08 -16.30 -5.32
C ALA A 218 0.31 -15.30 -4.19
N ILE A 219 0.58 -15.76 -2.96
CA ILE A 219 0.86 -14.87 -1.82
C ILE A 219 2.20 -14.19 -2.04
N SER A 220 3.25 -14.97 -2.31
CA SER A 220 4.58 -14.42 -2.59
C SER A 220 4.58 -13.46 -3.79
N PHE A 221 3.83 -13.78 -4.85
CA PHE A 221 3.62 -12.87 -5.97
C PHE A 221 2.98 -11.55 -5.52
N SER A 222 1.86 -11.64 -4.78
CA SER A 222 1.10 -10.46 -4.33
C SER A 222 1.91 -9.56 -3.40
N ASP A 223 2.68 -10.14 -2.49
CA ASP A 223 3.53 -9.42 -1.55
C ASP A 223 4.68 -8.69 -2.27
N ASN A 224 5.35 -9.37 -3.22
CA ASN A 224 6.40 -8.75 -4.02
C ASN A 224 5.87 -7.67 -4.96
N PHE A 225 4.70 -7.87 -5.56
CA PHE A 225 4.03 -6.87 -6.37
C PHE A 225 3.69 -5.62 -5.54
N GLN A 226 3.07 -5.84 -4.37
CA GLN A 226 2.74 -4.73 -3.45
C GLN A 226 3.98 -4.05 -2.88
N ARG A 227 5.04 -4.79 -2.58
CA ARG A 227 6.33 -4.22 -2.16
C ARG A 227 6.90 -3.28 -3.22
N LYS A 228 6.89 -3.71 -4.50
CA LYS A 228 7.50 -2.96 -5.60
C LYS A 228 6.66 -1.74 -5.99
N TYR A 229 5.36 -1.91 -6.18
CA TYR A 229 4.48 -0.89 -6.75
C TYR A 229 3.52 -0.23 -5.76
N GLN A 230 3.52 -0.65 -4.50
CA GLN A 230 2.66 -0.11 -3.42
C GLN A 230 1.16 -0.23 -3.69
N ILE A 231 0.75 -1.09 -4.63
CA ILE A 231 -0.64 -1.46 -4.93
C ILE A 231 -0.78 -2.97 -5.03
N LYS A 232 -1.98 -3.50 -4.83
CA LYS A 232 -2.26 -4.94 -4.97
C LYS A 232 -2.39 -5.33 -6.45
N PRO A 233 -1.99 -6.56 -6.86
CA PRO A 233 -2.17 -7.05 -8.23
C PRO A 233 -3.62 -6.96 -8.69
N SER A 234 -4.58 -7.34 -7.84
CA SER A 234 -6.02 -7.27 -8.16
C SER A 234 -6.52 -5.87 -8.49
N TYR A 235 -5.99 -4.86 -7.78
CA TYR A 235 -6.30 -3.46 -8.07
C TYR A 235 -5.70 -3.02 -9.40
N PHE A 236 -4.45 -3.40 -9.67
CA PHE A 236 -3.78 -3.10 -10.95
C PHE A 236 -4.55 -3.69 -12.13
N ILE A 237 -4.93 -4.97 -12.06
CA ILE A 237 -5.73 -5.65 -13.09
C ILE A 237 -7.07 -4.94 -13.32
N LYS A 238 -7.76 -4.58 -12.24
CA LYS A 238 -9.02 -3.82 -12.33
C LYS A 238 -8.84 -2.51 -13.09
N MET A 239 -7.84 -1.72 -12.73
CA MET A 239 -7.55 -0.43 -13.36
C MET A 239 -7.15 -0.58 -14.83
N MET A 240 -6.40 -1.63 -15.18
CA MET A 240 -6.05 -1.94 -16.57
C MET A 240 -7.30 -2.23 -17.41
N LYS A 241 -8.24 -3.05 -16.88
CA LYS A 241 -9.53 -3.33 -17.54
C LYS A 241 -10.34 -2.05 -17.77
N GLU A 242 -10.41 -1.18 -16.77
CA GLU A 242 -11.13 0.10 -16.88
C GLU A 242 -10.49 1.01 -17.92
N ASN A 243 -9.15 1.10 -17.93
CA ASN A 243 -8.42 1.94 -18.89
C ASN A 243 -8.61 1.46 -20.34
N MET A 244 -8.56 0.14 -20.59
CA MET A 244 -8.78 -0.40 -21.94
C MET A 244 -10.21 -0.20 -22.43
N ARG A 245 -11.21 -0.31 -21.55
CA ARG A 245 -12.61 -0.03 -21.92
C ARG A 245 -12.81 1.43 -22.31
N ASN A 246 -12.21 2.35 -21.58
CA ASN A 246 -12.33 3.78 -21.86
C ASN A 246 -11.66 4.16 -23.19
N ASN A 247 -10.53 3.54 -23.52
CA ASN A 247 -9.84 3.78 -24.79
C ASN A 247 -10.63 3.21 -26.00
N SER A 248 -11.30 2.07 -25.83
CA SER A 248 -12.15 1.49 -26.89
C SER A 248 -13.44 2.28 -27.17
N GLN A 249 -13.87 3.15 -26.23
CA GLN A 249 -15.06 4.00 -26.40
C GLN A 249 -14.73 5.39 -26.97
N SER A 250 -13.46 5.77 -27.06
CA SER A 250 -13.03 7.05 -27.64
C SER A 250 -12.70 6.98 -29.13
N ASP A 251 -12.71 5.79 -29.72
CA ASP A 251 -12.40 5.55 -31.15
C ASP A 251 -13.69 5.33 -32.00
N ASP A 252 -14.86 5.40 -31.38
CA ASP A 252 -16.19 5.41 -32.05
C ASP A 252 -16.79 6.82 -32.05
#